data_7c9b3c449f18d24831117c57dea32ad0
#
_entry.id   7c9b3c449f18d24831117c57dea32ad0
#
_cell.length_a   1.000
_cell.length_b   1.000
_cell.length_c   1.000
_cell.angle_alpha   90.00
_cell.angle_beta   90.00
_cell.angle_gamma   90.00
#
_symmetry.space_group_name_H-M   'P 1'
#
loop_
_entity.id
_entity.type
_entity.pdbx_description
1 polymer ?
#
loop_
_entity_poly.entity_id
_entity_poly.type
_entity_poly.pdbx_seq_one_letter_code
_entity_poly.pdbx_strand_id
1 'polypeptide(L)'
;MSHAGDWLLFDENLGESLSIDETCLSSGEVYTFLTNKAGKGGRGTLVAVVRGTKAEDVIRVLEKIDLSKRKTVKEITLDLSSSMMIIARTVFPKALITSDRFHVQKLYYDALDDMRIAYRWMARDRENEEMKEAKAKNETYKPFRYSNGDTRKQLLARAKFILTKHKSKWTESQRLRAEIIFENYPELKKAYDLAMELTDIYNARSIKDAARLKLAKWFNKVEKLGV
;
A
#
# COMPACT_ATOMS: atom_id res chain seq x y z
N MET A 1 28.35 18.18 16.42
CA MET A 1 28.27 16.96 15.59
C MET A 1 28.13 17.45 14.16
N SER A 2 29.11 17.21 13.25
CA SER A 2 28.94 17.54 11.84
C SER A 2 27.85 16.61 11.30
N HIS A 3 26.74 17.18 10.85
CA HIS A 3 25.73 16.42 10.11
C HIS A 3 26.43 15.76 8.91
N ALA A 4 26.12 14.49 8.64
CA ALA A 4 26.50 13.86 7.39
C ALA A 4 26.09 14.79 6.25
N GLY A 5 26.93 14.92 5.22
CA GLY A 5 26.63 15.81 4.09
C GLY A 5 25.24 15.48 3.52
N ASP A 6 24.66 16.43 2.77
CA ASP A 6 23.30 16.30 2.22
C ASP A 6 23.10 15.04 1.35
N TRP A 7 24.17 14.31 1.06
CA TRP A 7 24.13 13.06 0.30
C TRP A 7 25.36 12.16 0.56
N LEU A 8 25.15 10.85 0.33
CA LEU A 8 26.19 9.81 0.26
C LEU A 8 26.04 9.09 -1.08
N LEU A 9 27.16 8.70 -1.69
CA LEU A 9 27.20 7.99 -2.97
C LEU A 9 28.28 6.90 -2.92
N PHE A 10 27.88 5.67 -3.23
CA PHE A 10 28.69 4.45 -3.28
C PHE A 10 28.48 3.80 -4.65
N ASP A 11 29.05 4.39 -5.69
CA ASP A 11 28.83 3.97 -7.08
C ASP A 11 29.40 2.58 -7.39
N GLU A 12 30.32 2.09 -6.56
CA GLU A 12 30.84 0.71 -6.60
C GLU A 12 29.77 -0.33 -6.24
N ASN A 13 28.71 0.06 -5.53
CA ASN A 13 27.61 -0.82 -5.17
C ASN A 13 26.52 -0.89 -6.24
N LEU A 14 26.66 -0.14 -7.35
CA LEU A 14 25.68 -0.13 -8.43
C LEU A 14 25.54 -1.53 -9.04
N GLY A 15 24.30 -2.02 -9.15
CA GLY A 15 23.98 -3.32 -9.75
C GLY A 15 22.98 -3.20 -10.89
N GLU A 16 22.64 -4.33 -11.50
CA GLU A 16 21.70 -4.39 -12.62
C GLU A 16 20.22 -4.15 -12.19
N SER A 17 19.88 -4.46 -10.93
CA SER A 17 18.53 -4.31 -10.37
C SER A 17 18.57 -3.42 -9.14
N LEU A 18 17.90 -2.27 -9.22
CA LEU A 18 17.88 -1.26 -8.17
C LEU A 18 16.48 -1.10 -7.58
N SER A 19 16.43 -0.50 -6.40
CA SER A 19 15.20 0.05 -5.82
C SER A 19 15.46 1.48 -5.37
N ILE A 20 14.49 2.37 -5.63
CA ILE A 20 14.48 3.75 -5.12
C ILE A 20 13.26 3.93 -4.24
N ASP A 21 13.45 4.50 -3.06
CA ASP A 21 12.41 4.68 -2.05
C ASP A 21 12.70 5.90 -1.16
N GLU A 22 11.67 6.39 -0.47
CA GLU A 22 11.76 7.49 0.48
C GLU A 22 11.63 6.98 1.91
N THR A 23 12.44 7.53 2.80
CA THR A 23 12.35 7.20 4.23
C THR A 23 12.40 8.47 5.07
N CYS A 24 11.45 8.62 5.96
CA CYS A 24 11.46 9.65 6.99
C CYS A 24 12.22 9.13 8.22
N LEU A 25 13.27 9.82 8.61
CA LEU A 25 14.03 9.51 9.83
C LEU A 25 13.37 10.13 11.08
N SER A 26 13.83 9.72 12.25
CA SER A 26 13.25 10.10 13.55
C SER A 26 13.21 11.61 13.82
N SER A 27 14.02 12.39 13.12
CA SER A 27 14.04 13.87 13.18
C SER A 27 13.00 14.54 12.29
N GLY A 28 12.20 13.79 11.54
CA GLY A 28 11.28 14.32 10.52
C GLY A 28 11.94 14.67 9.19
N GLU A 29 13.24 14.41 9.05
CA GLU A 29 13.95 14.59 7.79
C GLU A 29 13.66 13.44 6.84
N VAL A 30 13.36 13.76 5.58
CA VAL A 30 13.09 12.79 4.53
C VAL A 30 14.31 12.61 3.67
N TYR A 31 14.62 11.38 3.32
CA TYR A 31 15.75 11.01 2.47
C TYR A 31 15.29 10.07 1.36
N THR A 32 15.87 10.26 0.18
CA THR A 32 15.75 9.32 -0.94
C THR A 32 16.89 8.32 -0.88
N PHE A 33 16.56 7.03 -0.92
CA PHE A 33 17.51 5.92 -0.90
C PHE A 33 17.52 5.23 -2.26
N LEU A 34 18.71 5.02 -2.81
CA LEU A 34 18.93 4.14 -3.95
C LEU A 34 19.66 2.89 -3.47
N THR A 35 19.11 1.72 -3.69
CA THR A 35 19.65 0.45 -3.21
C THR A 35 19.80 -0.57 -4.33
N ASN A 36 20.84 -1.42 -4.21
CA ASN A 36 21.06 -2.58 -5.06
C ASN A 36 20.34 -3.80 -4.47
N LYS A 37 19.36 -4.34 -5.19
CA LYS A 37 18.59 -5.50 -4.74
C LYS A 37 19.44 -6.76 -4.52
N ALA A 38 20.54 -6.90 -5.25
CA ALA A 38 21.43 -8.05 -5.09
C ALA A 38 22.08 -8.10 -3.70
N GLY A 39 22.27 -6.94 -3.06
CA GLY A 39 22.86 -6.84 -1.72
C GLY A 39 21.94 -7.33 -0.59
N LYS A 40 20.64 -7.50 -0.84
CA LYS A 40 19.64 -8.06 0.11
C LYS A 40 19.69 -7.44 1.52
N GLY A 41 19.95 -6.15 1.63
CA GLY A 41 20.08 -5.43 2.90
C GLY A 41 21.44 -5.55 3.60
N GLY A 42 22.37 -6.33 3.05
CA GLY A 42 23.73 -6.49 3.56
C GLY A 42 24.72 -5.45 3.02
N ARG A 43 25.99 -5.74 3.21
CA ARG A 43 27.09 -4.90 2.67
C ARG A 43 26.99 -4.79 1.15
N GLY A 44 27.15 -3.58 0.60
CA GLY A 44 27.04 -3.31 -0.83
C GLY A 44 25.59 -3.10 -1.32
N THR A 45 24.60 -3.04 -0.42
CA THR A 45 23.20 -2.72 -0.78
C THR A 45 23.01 -1.23 -1.07
N LEU A 46 23.58 -0.36 -0.25
CA LEU A 46 23.37 1.08 -0.36
C LEU A 46 24.21 1.65 -1.53
N VAL A 47 23.53 2.27 -2.50
CA VAL A 47 24.16 2.96 -3.64
C VAL A 47 24.19 4.47 -3.41
N ALA A 48 23.07 5.05 -2.95
CA ALA A 48 23.02 6.46 -2.62
C ALA A 48 22.00 6.76 -1.52
N VAL A 49 22.27 7.83 -0.77
CA VAL A 49 21.32 8.51 0.12
C VAL A 49 21.37 9.99 -0.24
N VAL A 50 20.20 10.57 -0.48
CA VAL A 50 20.08 12.00 -0.78
C VAL A 50 19.04 12.62 0.12
N ARG A 51 19.35 13.72 0.78
CA ARG A 51 18.40 14.46 1.62
C ARG A 51 17.32 15.10 0.76
N GLY A 52 16.07 14.88 1.14
CA GLY A 52 14.90 15.36 0.41
C GLY A 52 14.42 14.39 -0.68
N THR A 53 13.38 14.84 -1.40
CA THR A 53 12.65 14.06 -2.41
C THR A 53 12.49 14.79 -3.73
N LYS A 54 13.08 16.00 -3.83
CA LYS A 54 13.07 16.78 -5.07
C LYS A 54 13.85 16.07 -6.17
N ALA A 55 13.18 15.83 -7.29
CA ALA A 55 13.78 15.10 -8.41
C ALA A 55 15.10 15.72 -8.88
N GLU A 56 15.17 17.06 -8.98
CA GLU A 56 16.37 17.75 -9.46
C GLU A 56 17.59 17.53 -8.56
N ASP A 57 17.38 17.54 -7.23
CA ASP A 57 18.46 17.37 -6.26
C ASP A 57 18.99 15.94 -6.28
N VAL A 58 18.07 14.95 -6.34
CA VAL A 58 18.43 13.54 -6.43
C VAL A 58 19.14 13.23 -7.75
N ILE A 59 18.62 13.72 -8.88
CA ILE A 59 19.23 13.55 -10.20
C ILE A 59 20.65 14.11 -10.21
N ARG A 60 20.87 15.34 -9.69
CA ARG A 60 22.19 15.97 -9.62
C ARG A 60 23.23 15.13 -8.88
N VAL A 61 22.81 14.43 -7.83
CA VAL A 61 23.69 13.52 -7.08
C VAL A 61 23.96 12.25 -7.87
N LEU A 62 22.91 11.61 -8.40
CA LEU A 62 23.04 10.34 -9.11
C LEU A 62 23.74 10.48 -10.47
N GLU A 63 23.70 11.65 -11.08
CA GLU A 63 24.46 11.93 -12.32
C GLU A 63 25.98 12.00 -12.12
N LYS A 64 26.47 12.04 -10.88
CA LYS A 64 27.88 11.86 -10.56
C LYS A 64 28.37 10.44 -10.85
N ILE A 65 27.46 9.45 -10.91
CA ILE A 65 27.77 8.12 -11.42
C ILE A 65 27.99 8.20 -12.93
N ASP A 66 29.06 7.62 -13.40
CA ASP A 66 29.37 7.59 -14.84
C ASP A 66 28.18 7.03 -15.66
N LEU A 67 27.91 7.68 -16.80
CA LEU A 67 26.80 7.29 -17.67
C LEU A 67 26.95 5.85 -18.19
N SER A 68 28.17 5.37 -18.40
CA SER A 68 28.43 3.99 -18.81
C SER A 68 27.94 3.01 -17.76
N LYS A 69 28.20 3.27 -16.46
CA LYS A 69 27.69 2.48 -15.34
C LYS A 69 26.16 2.57 -15.24
N ARG A 70 25.59 3.79 -15.33
CA ARG A 70 24.12 3.98 -15.27
C ARG A 70 23.38 3.21 -16.38
N LYS A 71 23.99 3.05 -17.55
CA LYS A 71 23.43 2.27 -18.67
C LYS A 71 23.48 0.76 -18.46
N THR A 72 24.19 0.24 -17.48
CA THR A 72 24.18 -1.20 -17.14
C THR A 72 22.98 -1.61 -16.29
N VAL A 73 22.27 -0.64 -15.70
CA VAL A 73 21.07 -0.91 -14.91
C VAL A 73 19.95 -1.40 -15.84
N LYS A 74 19.43 -2.58 -15.55
CA LYS A 74 18.40 -3.25 -16.34
C LYS A 74 16.98 -3.00 -15.77
N GLU A 75 16.87 -2.88 -14.46
CA GLU A 75 15.60 -2.72 -13.78
C GLU A 75 15.73 -1.76 -12.60
N ILE A 76 14.70 -0.92 -12.42
CA ILE A 76 14.56 -0.10 -11.22
C ILE A 76 13.13 -0.22 -10.69
N THR A 77 13.01 -0.62 -9.43
CA THR A 77 11.73 -0.65 -8.72
C THR A 77 11.57 0.65 -7.94
N LEU A 78 10.38 1.23 -8.03
CA LEU A 78 10.04 2.47 -7.34
C LEU A 78 8.57 2.44 -6.88
N ASP A 79 8.23 3.36 -5.99
CA ASP A 79 6.84 3.61 -5.61
C ASP A 79 6.04 4.25 -6.77
N LEU A 80 4.80 4.65 -6.50
CA LEU A 80 3.94 5.29 -7.50
C LEU A 80 4.15 6.82 -7.58
N SER A 81 5.24 7.34 -6.99
CA SER A 81 5.56 8.78 -6.99
C SER A 81 6.01 9.25 -8.37
N SER A 82 5.47 10.38 -8.81
CA SER A 82 5.90 11.04 -10.05
C SER A 82 7.36 11.50 -9.98
N SER A 83 7.83 11.94 -8.82
CA SER A 83 9.22 12.34 -8.57
C SER A 83 10.18 11.18 -8.83
N MET A 84 9.91 10.00 -8.24
CA MET A 84 10.72 8.80 -8.44
C MET A 84 10.74 8.34 -9.91
N MET A 85 9.60 8.47 -10.59
CA MET A 85 9.51 8.16 -12.01
C MET A 85 10.41 9.07 -12.87
N ILE A 86 10.44 10.37 -12.58
CA ILE A 86 11.30 11.35 -13.27
C ILE A 86 12.76 11.00 -13.01
N ILE A 87 13.15 10.77 -11.75
CA ILE A 87 14.51 10.39 -11.38
C ILE A 87 14.96 9.14 -12.15
N ALA A 88 14.15 8.08 -12.10
CA ALA A 88 14.50 6.81 -12.73
C ALA A 88 14.69 6.93 -14.26
N ARG A 89 13.78 7.63 -14.93
CA ARG A 89 13.86 7.83 -16.38
C ARG A 89 15.05 8.68 -16.81
N THR A 90 15.38 9.71 -16.03
CA THR A 90 16.48 10.63 -16.35
C THR A 90 17.83 9.96 -16.09
N VAL A 91 17.98 9.33 -14.92
CA VAL A 91 19.28 8.81 -14.48
C VAL A 91 19.61 7.46 -15.14
N PHE A 92 18.59 6.59 -15.32
CA PHE A 92 18.77 5.21 -15.81
C PHE A 92 18.01 4.96 -17.11
N PRO A 93 18.46 5.55 -18.24
CA PRO A 93 17.66 5.61 -19.48
C PRO A 93 17.40 4.26 -20.14
N LYS A 94 18.12 3.20 -19.76
CA LYS A 94 17.93 1.83 -20.27
C LYS A 94 17.18 0.91 -19.32
N ALA A 95 16.91 1.36 -18.09
CA ALA A 95 16.27 0.52 -17.09
C ALA A 95 14.76 0.34 -17.35
N LEU A 96 14.29 -0.88 -17.19
CA LEU A 96 12.86 -1.15 -17.10
C LEU A 96 12.35 -0.65 -15.74
N ILE A 97 11.36 0.23 -15.76
CA ILE A 97 10.75 0.74 -14.54
C ILE A 97 9.62 -0.21 -14.11
N THR A 98 9.68 -0.63 -12.85
CA THR A 98 8.71 -1.52 -12.22
C THR A 98 8.14 -0.84 -10.97
N SER A 99 6.81 -0.78 -10.85
CA SER A 99 6.18 -0.27 -9.63
C SER A 99 6.34 -1.27 -8.48
N ASP A 100 6.61 -0.75 -7.28
CA ASP A 100 6.68 -1.60 -6.10
C ASP A 100 5.27 -2.12 -5.76
N ARG A 101 5.19 -3.44 -5.71
CA ARG A 101 3.98 -4.16 -5.38
C ARG A 101 3.41 -3.76 -4.01
N PHE A 102 4.26 -3.49 -3.02
CA PHE A 102 3.83 -3.11 -1.68
C PHE A 102 3.00 -1.83 -1.71
N HIS A 103 3.47 -0.81 -2.43
CA HIS A 103 2.77 0.46 -2.55
C HIS A 103 1.44 0.32 -3.30
N VAL A 104 1.41 -0.52 -4.35
CA VAL A 104 0.16 -0.83 -5.05
C VAL A 104 -0.83 -1.54 -4.13
N GLN A 105 -0.39 -2.55 -3.35
CA GLN A 105 -1.27 -3.25 -2.40
C GLN A 105 -1.77 -2.34 -1.28
N LYS A 106 -0.92 -1.44 -0.80
CA LYS A 106 -1.29 -0.46 0.23
C LYS A 106 -2.48 0.40 -0.20
N LEU A 107 -2.50 0.86 -1.46
CA LEU A 107 -3.57 1.73 -1.96
C LEU A 107 -4.96 1.12 -1.79
N TYR A 108 -5.14 -0.17 -2.09
CA TYR A 108 -6.49 -0.73 -1.89
C TYR A 108 -6.76 -1.21 -0.48
N TYR A 109 -5.77 -1.52 0.33
CA TYR A 109 -6.02 -1.71 1.75
C TYR A 109 -6.43 -0.40 2.41
N ASP A 110 -5.86 0.72 1.98
CA ASP A 110 -6.28 2.06 2.43
C ASP A 110 -7.72 2.34 1.96
N ALA A 111 -8.05 2.10 0.68
CA ALA A 111 -9.42 2.26 0.16
C ALA A 111 -10.45 1.35 0.89
N LEU A 112 -10.10 0.10 1.18
CA LEU A 112 -10.95 -0.80 1.99
C LEU A 112 -11.13 -0.25 3.41
N ASP A 113 -10.07 0.31 4.01
CA ASP A 113 -10.16 0.90 5.34
C ASP A 113 -11.02 2.16 5.34
N ASP A 114 -10.94 2.99 4.32
CA ASP A 114 -11.80 4.17 4.14
C ASP A 114 -13.29 3.78 4.02
N MET A 115 -13.61 2.77 3.21
CA MET A 115 -14.98 2.23 3.14
C MET A 115 -15.46 1.72 4.50
N ARG A 116 -14.62 0.95 5.21
CA ARG A 116 -14.93 0.47 6.57
C ARG A 116 -15.17 1.62 7.53
N ILE A 117 -14.34 2.66 7.47
CA ILE A 117 -14.46 3.86 8.31
C ILE A 117 -15.77 4.59 7.99
N ALA A 118 -16.12 4.76 6.73
CA ALA A 118 -17.40 5.38 6.31
C ALA A 118 -18.59 4.62 6.90
N TYR A 119 -18.64 3.30 6.77
CA TYR A 119 -19.70 2.48 7.40
C TYR A 119 -19.70 2.59 8.92
N ARG A 120 -18.54 2.71 9.56
CA ARG A 120 -18.45 2.88 11.01
C ARG A 120 -19.01 4.23 11.47
N TRP A 121 -18.83 5.29 10.68
CA TRP A 121 -19.46 6.59 10.94
C TRP A 121 -20.98 6.51 10.78
N MET A 122 -21.46 5.90 9.72
CA MET A 122 -22.91 5.67 9.53
C MET A 122 -23.52 4.85 10.68
N ALA A 123 -22.82 3.82 11.13
CA ALA A 123 -23.25 3.02 12.28
C ALA A 123 -23.30 3.82 13.59
N ARG A 124 -22.35 4.74 13.79
CA ARG A 124 -22.35 5.66 14.93
C ARG A 124 -23.52 6.65 14.87
N ASP A 125 -23.74 7.23 13.71
CA ASP A 125 -24.81 8.23 13.55
C ASP A 125 -26.18 7.58 13.76
N ARG A 126 -26.39 6.40 13.21
CA ARG A 126 -27.60 5.60 13.48
C ARG A 126 -27.78 5.29 14.97
N GLU A 127 -26.71 4.89 15.66
CA GLU A 127 -26.79 4.62 17.11
C GLU A 127 -27.14 5.89 17.89
N ASN A 128 -26.61 7.05 17.49
CA ASN A 128 -26.94 8.33 18.13
C ASN A 128 -28.43 8.70 17.93
N GLU A 129 -28.99 8.40 16.77
CA GLU A 129 -30.42 8.60 16.48
C GLU A 129 -31.28 7.66 17.33
N GLU A 130 -30.95 6.36 17.37
CA GLU A 130 -31.62 5.37 18.21
C GLU A 130 -31.60 5.77 19.72
N MET A 131 -30.48 6.34 20.19
CA MET A 131 -30.36 6.86 21.56
C MET A 131 -31.26 8.07 21.82
N LYS A 132 -31.39 9.00 20.85
CA LYS A 132 -32.28 10.17 20.97
C LYS A 132 -33.75 9.74 20.99
N GLU A 133 -34.11 8.79 20.14
CA GLU A 133 -35.49 8.23 20.11
C GLU A 133 -35.86 7.54 21.44
N ALA A 134 -34.99 6.70 21.96
CA ALA A 134 -35.20 6.04 23.25
C ALA A 134 -35.40 7.07 24.38
N LYS A 135 -34.55 8.12 24.39
CA LYS A 135 -34.66 9.22 25.36
C LYS A 135 -36.02 9.96 25.23
N ALA A 136 -36.45 10.24 24.01
CA ALA A 136 -37.74 10.90 23.76
C ALA A 136 -38.93 10.06 24.24
N LYS A 137 -38.78 8.74 24.24
CA LYS A 137 -39.81 7.77 24.75
C LYS A 137 -39.66 7.44 26.24
N ASN A 138 -38.69 8.05 26.95
CA ASN A 138 -38.30 7.70 28.33
C ASN A 138 -37.91 6.21 28.49
N GLU A 139 -37.34 5.61 27.46
CA GLU A 139 -36.85 4.24 27.45
C GLU A 139 -35.33 4.16 27.64
N THR A 140 -34.87 3.06 28.24
CA THR A 140 -33.42 2.79 28.33
C THR A 140 -32.94 2.28 26.99
N TYR A 141 -31.98 3.01 26.38
CA TYR A 141 -31.37 2.58 25.13
C TYR A 141 -30.66 1.23 25.25
N LYS A 142 -30.94 0.31 24.34
CA LYS A 142 -30.24 -0.99 24.21
C LYS A 142 -29.62 -1.06 22.83
N PRO A 143 -28.24 -1.12 22.73
CA PRO A 143 -27.59 -1.19 21.43
C PRO A 143 -27.94 -2.49 20.71
N PHE A 144 -28.17 -2.39 19.41
CA PHE A 144 -28.29 -3.57 18.55
C PHE A 144 -27.00 -4.41 18.60
N ARG A 145 -27.14 -5.74 18.68
CA ARG A 145 -26.02 -6.69 18.67
C ARG A 145 -26.25 -7.78 17.63
N TYR A 146 -25.18 -8.11 16.91
CA TYR A 146 -25.14 -9.27 16.03
C TYR A 146 -25.05 -10.59 16.83
N SER A 147 -25.17 -11.73 16.12
CA SER A 147 -25.11 -13.07 16.72
C SER A 147 -23.81 -13.35 17.50
N ASN A 148 -22.70 -12.69 17.15
CA ASN A 148 -21.43 -12.79 17.83
C ASN A 148 -21.29 -11.82 19.04
N GLY A 149 -22.35 -11.08 19.39
CA GLY A 149 -22.37 -10.12 20.48
C GLY A 149 -21.80 -8.73 20.18
N ASP A 150 -21.20 -8.50 19.00
CA ASP A 150 -20.67 -7.20 18.60
C ASP A 150 -21.82 -6.22 18.28
N THR A 151 -21.69 -4.96 18.69
CA THR A 151 -22.49 -3.88 18.13
C THR A 151 -22.04 -3.53 16.71
N ARG A 152 -22.84 -2.76 15.94
CA ARG A 152 -22.45 -2.30 14.59
C ARG A 152 -21.09 -1.65 14.57
N LYS A 153 -20.81 -0.75 15.52
CA LYS A 153 -19.50 -0.06 15.65
C LYS A 153 -18.35 -1.01 16.02
N GLN A 154 -18.62 -1.96 16.91
CA GLN A 154 -17.61 -2.94 17.34
C GLN A 154 -17.24 -3.90 16.23
N LEU A 155 -18.24 -4.39 15.48
CA LEU A 155 -18.03 -5.25 14.33
C LEU A 155 -17.10 -4.58 13.30
N LEU A 156 -17.43 -3.34 12.90
CA LEU A 156 -16.64 -2.58 11.92
C LEU A 156 -15.26 -2.18 12.45
N ALA A 157 -15.13 -1.84 13.75
CA ALA A 157 -13.83 -1.56 14.35
C ALA A 157 -12.89 -2.77 14.29
N ARG A 158 -13.41 -3.96 14.58
CA ARG A 158 -12.67 -5.23 14.57
C ARG A 158 -12.42 -5.79 13.17
N ALA A 159 -13.12 -5.25 12.16
CA ALA A 159 -12.98 -5.66 10.76
C ALA A 159 -11.61 -5.28 10.14
N LYS A 160 -10.92 -4.26 10.65
CA LYS A 160 -9.67 -3.75 10.07
C LYS A 160 -8.68 -4.86 9.69
N PHE A 161 -8.32 -5.71 10.65
CA PHE A 161 -7.35 -6.79 10.43
C PHE A 161 -7.92 -8.01 9.65
N ILE A 162 -9.25 -8.06 9.46
CA ILE A 162 -9.89 -9.08 8.62
C ILE A 162 -9.75 -8.66 7.16
N LEU A 163 -10.06 -7.41 6.85
CA LEU A 163 -10.09 -6.86 5.50
C LEU A 163 -8.70 -6.76 4.84
N THR A 164 -7.64 -6.63 5.62
CA THR A 164 -6.25 -6.59 5.13
C THR A 164 -5.57 -7.97 5.08
N LYS A 165 -6.29 -9.04 5.41
CA LYS A 165 -5.76 -10.39 5.48
C LYS A 165 -6.50 -11.31 4.51
N HIS A 166 -5.75 -12.14 3.77
CA HIS A 166 -6.36 -13.16 2.92
C HIS A 166 -7.17 -14.17 3.76
N LYS A 167 -8.34 -14.57 3.27
CA LYS A 167 -9.29 -15.46 3.97
C LYS A 167 -8.69 -16.78 4.44
N SER A 168 -7.68 -17.32 3.73
CA SER A 168 -6.97 -18.54 4.13
C SER A 168 -6.16 -18.41 5.43
N LYS A 169 -5.91 -17.17 5.87
CA LYS A 169 -5.13 -16.85 7.08
C LYS A 169 -6.02 -16.38 8.24
N TRP A 170 -7.34 -16.42 8.08
CA TRP A 170 -8.25 -16.03 9.16
C TRP A 170 -8.31 -17.12 10.24
N THR A 171 -8.38 -16.69 11.49
CA THR A 171 -8.77 -17.53 12.61
C THR A 171 -10.27 -17.83 12.52
N GLU A 172 -10.75 -18.83 13.26
CA GLU A 172 -12.20 -19.17 13.33
C GLU A 172 -13.02 -17.95 13.73
N SER A 173 -12.63 -17.24 14.78
CA SER A 173 -13.31 -16.00 15.22
C SER A 173 -13.30 -14.89 14.16
N GLN A 174 -12.23 -14.78 13.34
CA GLN A 174 -12.18 -13.84 12.24
C GLN A 174 -13.11 -14.24 11.10
N ARG A 175 -13.23 -15.55 10.82
CA ARG A 175 -14.11 -16.09 9.79
C ARG A 175 -15.59 -15.78 10.11
N LEU A 176 -16.03 -16.15 11.32
CA LEU A 176 -17.39 -15.87 11.78
C LEU A 176 -17.73 -14.36 11.71
N ARG A 177 -16.78 -13.53 12.12
CA ARG A 177 -16.97 -12.08 12.03
C ARG A 177 -17.01 -11.58 10.59
N ALA A 178 -16.19 -12.11 9.69
CA ALA A 178 -16.18 -11.78 8.27
C ALA A 178 -17.53 -12.13 7.60
N GLU A 179 -18.14 -13.26 7.94
CA GLU A 179 -19.45 -13.67 7.45
C GLU A 179 -20.51 -12.64 7.81
N ILE A 180 -20.56 -12.22 9.08
CA ILE A 180 -21.51 -11.18 9.53
C ILE A 180 -21.24 -9.84 8.82
N ILE A 181 -19.98 -9.45 8.65
CA ILE A 181 -19.61 -8.21 7.95
C ILE A 181 -20.11 -8.26 6.51
N PHE A 182 -19.82 -9.33 5.79
CA PHE A 182 -20.10 -9.44 4.36
C PHE A 182 -21.59 -9.64 4.05
N GLU A 183 -22.35 -10.21 4.98
CA GLU A 183 -23.81 -10.27 4.91
C GLU A 183 -24.43 -8.87 5.06
N ASN A 184 -23.93 -8.06 5.98
CA ASN A 184 -24.49 -6.75 6.28
C ASN A 184 -23.91 -5.59 5.46
N TYR A 185 -22.73 -5.78 4.85
CA TYR A 185 -22.02 -4.79 4.06
C TYR A 185 -21.53 -5.39 2.73
N PRO A 186 -22.45 -5.70 1.79
CA PRO A 186 -22.12 -6.41 0.54
C PRO A 186 -21.14 -5.66 -0.35
N GLU A 187 -21.15 -4.31 -0.35
CA GLU A 187 -20.20 -3.53 -1.12
C GLU A 187 -18.77 -3.67 -0.56
N LEU A 188 -18.63 -3.73 0.78
CA LEU A 188 -17.34 -3.98 1.41
C LEU A 188 -16.81 -5.39 1.07
N LYS A 189 -17.73 -6.38 0.93
CA LYS A 189 -17.36 -7.71 0.44
C LYS A 189 -16.82 -7.68 -0.98
N LYS A 190 -17.51 -6.98 -1.89
CA LYS A 190 -17.08 -6.86 -3.29
C LYS A 190 -15.68 -6.23 -3.38
N ALA A 191 -15.46 -5.14 -2.65
CA ALA A 191 -14.16 -4.47 -2.59
C ALA A 191 -13.07 -5.39 -2.00
N TYR A 192 -13.38 -6.13 -0.93
CA TYR A 192 -12.47 -7.13 -0.35
C TYR A 192 -12.12 -8.24 -1.36
N ASP A 193 -13.11 -8.79 -2.06
CA ASP A 193 -12.88 -9.85 -3.04
C ASP A 193 -11.96 -9.37 -4.18
N LEU A 194 -12.12 -8.12 -4.64
CA LEU A 194 -11.23 -7.51 -5.63
C LEU A 194 -9.81 -7.29 -5.10
N ALA A 195 -9.64 -6.86 -3.85
CA ALA A 195 -8.34 -6.70 -3.23
C ALA A 195 -7.61 -8.05 -3.09
N MET A 196 -8.33 -9.11 -2.75
CA MET A 196 -7.77 -10.47 -2.65
C MET A 196 -7.44 -11.04 -4.03
N GLU A 197 -8.30 -10.84 -5.04
CA GLU A 197 -8.02 -11.26 -6.42
C GLU A 197 -6.71 -10.64 -6.94
N LEU A 198 -6.49 -9.35 -6.68
CA LEU A 198 -5.24 -8.69 -7.09
C LEU A 198 -4.03 -9.25 -6.32
N THR A 199 -4.20 -9.52 -5.03
CA THR A 199 -3.16 -10.18 -4.22
C THR A 199 -2.80 -11.55 -4.82
N ASP A 200 -3.79 -12.31 -5.27
CA ASP A 200 -3.59 -13.62 -5.90
C ASP A 200 -2.91 -13.48 -7.28
N ILE A 201 -3.28 -12.48 -8.07
CA ILE A 201 -2.61 -12.19 -9.35
C ILE A 201 -1.12 -11.92 -9.13
N TYR A 202 -0.77 -11.11 -8.13
CA TYR A 202 0.64 -10.82 -7.81
C TYR A 202 1.38 -12.00 -7.20
N ASN A 203 0.70 -12.91 -6.51
CA ASN A 203 1.31 -14.13 -5.93
C ASN A 203 1.47 -15.24 -6.97
N ALA A 204 0.71 -15.20 -8.05
CA ALA A 204 0.76 -16.23 -9.08
C ALA A 204 2.08 -16.15 -9.86
N ARG A 205 2.76 -17.29 -9.99
CA ARG A 205 3.92 -17.45 -10.88
C ARG A 205 3.44 -17.56 -12.33
N SER A 206 2.95 -16.45 -12.88
CA SER A 206 2.44 -16.38 -14.25
C SER A 206 3.48 -15.79 -15.18
N ILE A 207 3.48 -16.19 -16.46
CA ILE A 207 4.20 -15.47 -17.51
C ILE A 207 3.62 -14.06 -17.66
N LYS A 208 4.46 -13.11 -18.09
CA LYS A 208 4.14 -11.67 -18.12
C LYS A 208 2.83 -11.34 -18.84
N ASP A 209 2.59 -11.96 -19.99
CA ASP A 209 1.39 -11.67 -20.80
C ASP A 209 0.11 -12.23 -20.16
N ALA A 210 0.19 -13.40 -19.53
CA ALA A 210 -0.94 -13.95 -18.77
C ALA A 210 -1.26 -13.07 -17.52
N ALA A 211 -0.23 -12.55 -16.86
CA ALA A 211 -0.41 -11.62 -15.75
C ALA A 211 -1.08 -10.30 -16.20
N ARG A 212 -0.66 -9.75 -17.34
CA ARG A 212 -1.28 -8.55 -17.94
C ARG A 212 -2.76 -8.75 -18.25
N LEU A 213 -3.13 -9.89 -18.85
CA LEU A 213 -4.52 -10.21 -19.14
C LEU A 213 -5.36 -10.35 -17.87
N LYS A 214 -4.83 -10.96 -16.81
CA LYS A 214 -5.50 -11.04 -15.51
C LYS A 214 -5.70 -9.64 -14.91
N LEU A 215 -4.67 -8.79 -14.93
CA LEU A 215 -4.77 -7.41 -14.45
C LEU A 215 -5.79 -6.58 -15.23
N ALA A 216 -5.83 -6.71 -16.57
CA ALA A 216 -6.83 -6.02 -17.38
C ALA A 216 -8.26 -6.45 -17.02
N LYS A 217 -8.50 -7.77 -16.86
CA LYS A 217 -9.80 -8.29 -16.40
C LYS A 217 -10.17 -7.80 -15.01
N TRP A 218 -9.21 -7.75 -14.11
CA TRP A 218 -9.38 -7.24 -12.77
C TRP A 218 -9.74 -5.74 -12.79
N PHE A 219 -9.02 -4.94 -13.57
CA PHE A 219 -9.29 -3.51 -13.73
C PHE A 219 -10.72 -3.23 -14.22
N ASN A 220 -11.19 -3.96 -15.23
CA ASN A 220 -12.57 -3.85 -15.71
C ASN A 220 -13.63 -4.19 -14.63
N LYS A 221 -13.29 -5.04 -13.65
CA LYS A 221 -14.18 -5.30 -12.51
C LYS A 221 -14.20 -4.14 -11.53
N VAL A 222 -13.05 -3.50 -11.30
CA VAL A 222 -12.94 -2.31 -10.44
C VAL A 222 -13.75 -1.15 -11.03
N GLU A 223 -13.61 -0.88 -12.33
CA GLU A 223 -14.41 0.16 -13.01
C GLU A 223 -15.91 -0.06 -12.87
N LYS A 224 -16.37 -1.31 -12.94
CA LYS A 224 -17.80 -1.65 -12.76
C LYS A 224 -18.29 -1.51 -11.32
N LEU A 225 -17.41 -1.47 -10.34
CA LEU A 225 -17.78 -1.25 -8.96
C LEU A 225 -18.21 0.20 -8.70
N GLY A 226 -17.81 1.14 -9.56
CA GLY A 226 -18.22 2.55 -9.50
C GLY A 226 -17.63 3.30 -8.30
N VAL A 227 -16.48 2.87 -7.80
CA VAL A 227 -15.75 3.50 -6.69
C VAL A 227 -14.65 4.39 -7.27
#